data_39afdd8deacf7029b8a76aa7605e585f
#
_entry.id   39afdd8deacf7029b8a76aa7605e585f
#
_cell.length_a   1.000
_cell.length_b   1.000
_cell.length_c   1.000
_cell.angle_alpha   90.00
_cell.angle_beta   90.00
_cell.angle_gamma   90.00
#
_symmetry.space_group_name_H-M   'P 1'
#
loop_
_entity.id
_entity.type
_entity.pdbx_description
1 polymer ?
#
loop_
_entity_poly.entity_id
_entity_poly.type
_entity_poly.pdbx_seq_one_letter_code
_entity_poly.pdbx_strand_id
1 'polypeptide(L)'
;THLSKLKTNMEDGGYFRDNTPNPGSRYIYSQISEVLVTKGDLPSAHGLGIGSFYASLAEPGKDDYLLTVSYVYPGSPAAKAGMRRGDTVYSIDGVKMNRNNYDSYVSTLLYSPSDSYKIDFIRFEPDEAESRYVLKEHSVTVSPDVYAYDPVIYSDIIDLSPVKVGYLVLESFDSAAQPSLTAHLDEFRTAGIDELI
;
A
#
# COMPACT_ATOMS: atom_id res chain seq x y z
N THR A 1 -17.67 12.75 -21.64
CA THR A 1 -16.91 11.73 -20.96
C THR A 1 -17.74 11.09 -19.85
N HIS A 2 -17.36 9.88 -19.36
CA HIS A 2 -18.13 9.11 -18.36
C HIS A 2 -18.32 9.86 -17.04
N LEU A 3 -17.33 10.62 -16.59
CA LEU A 3 -17.39 11.46 -15.39
C LEU A 3 -18.40 12.61 -15.48
N SER A 4 -18.55 13.22 -16.65
CA SER A 4 -19.57 14.25 -16.85
C SER A 4 -20.99 13.69 -16.81
N LYS A 5 -21.19 12.43 -17.30
CA LYS A 5 -22.47 11.73 -17.19
C LYS A 5 -22.82 11.32 -15.77
N LEU A 6 -21.82 10.91 -14.96
CA LEU A 6 -22.01 10.65 -13.54
C LEU A 6 -22.45 11.91 -12.79
N LYS A 7 -21.80 13.05 -13.05
CA LYS A 7 -22.15 14.33 -12.45
C LYS A 7 -23.57 14.78 -12.82
N THR A 8 -23.96 14.65 -14.09
CA THR A 8 -25.32 14.97 -14.56
C THR A 8 -26.35 14.05 -13.92
N ASN A 9 -26.09 12.75 -13.79
CA ASN A 9 -26.98 11.83 -13.11
C ASN A 9 -27.13 12.13 -11.62
N MET A 10 -26.12 12.68 -10.98
CA MET A 10 -26.20 13.12 -9.56
C MET A 10 -27.03 14.40 -9.42
N GLU A 11 -26.94 15.33 -10.38
CA GLU A 11 -27.72 16.58 -10.40
C GLU A 11 -29.21 16.33 -10.73
N ASP A 12 -29.52 15.32 -11.54
CA ASP A 12 -30.88 14.97 -11.98
C ASP A 12 -31.60 13.97 -11.05
N GLY A 13 -31.08 13.73 -9.85
CA GLY A 13 -31.74 12.85 -8.86
C GLY A 13 -31.60 11.36 -9.18
N GLY A 14 -30.63 10.96 -10.00
CA GLY A 14 -30.32 9.58 -10.30
C GLY A 14 -29.85 8.81 -9.06
N TYR A 15 -30.09 7.55 -9.06
CA TYR A 15 -30.07 6.43 -8.10
C TYR A 15 -29.06 6.39 -6.95
N PHE A 16 -28.27 7.42 -6.67
CA PHE A 16 -27.42 7.46 -5.48
C PHE A 16 -28.17 8.09 -4.32
N ARG A 17 -28.55 7.30 -3.34
CA ARG A 17 -29.21 7.71 -2.09
C ARG A 17 -28.47 8.80 -1.30
N ASP A 18 -27.22 9.05 -1.62
CA ASP A 18 -26.38 10.06 -1.00
C ASP A 18 -26.79 11.50 -1.36
N ASN A 19 -27.64 11.66 -2.38
CA ASN A 19 -28.16 12.94 -2.84
C ASN A 19 -29.56 13.29 -2.33
N THR A 20 -30.15 12.53 -1.42
CA THR A 20 -31.38 12.97 -0.73
C THR A 20 -31.00 14.08 0.26
N PRO A 21 -31.37 15.34 0.01
CA PRO A 21 -31.10 16.41 0.97
C PRO A 21 -31.86 16.06 2.25
N ASN A 22 -31.13 15.80 3.32
CA ASN A 22 -31.71 15.89 4.64
C ASN A 22 -32.16 17.34 4.82
N PRO A 23 -33.48 17.63 5.06
CA PRO A 23 -33.91 19.00 5.23
C PRO A 23 -33.21 19.61 6.44
N GLY A 24 -32.09 20.27 6.24
CA GLY A 24 -31.29 20.89 7.29
C GLY A 24 -29.77 20.73 7.18
N SER A 25 -29.27 19.82 6.36
CA SER A 25 -27.84 19.75 6.10
C SER A 25 -27.55 19.54 4.61
N ARG A 26 -26.81 20.45 4.02
CA ARG A 26 -26.31 20.33 2.66
C ARG A 26 -24.95 19.59 2.70
N TYR A 27 -24.93 18.33 3.08
CA TYR A 27 -23.70 17.55 2.95
C TYR A 27 -23.67 16.90 1.56
N ILE A 28 -22.74 17.35 0.74
CA ILE A 28 -22.34 16.66 -0.49
C ILE A 28 -21.30 15.65 -0.05
N TYR A 29 -21.65 14.38 0.03
CA TYR A 29 -20.76 13.30 0.47
C TYR A 29 -19.71 12.93 -0.58
N SER A 30 -19.92 13.33 -1.85
CA SER A 30 -18.97 13.09 -2.93
C SER A 30 -18.82 14.36 -3.77
N GLN A 31 -17.64 14.94 -3.78
CA GLN A 31 -17.29 16.05 -4.64
C GLN A 31 -16.15 15.62 -5.57
N ILE A 32 -16.39 15.69 -6.87
CA ILE A 32 -15.35 15.51 -7.88
C ILE A 32 -14.97 16.90 -8.38
N SER A 33 -13.76 17.34 -8.10
CA SER A 33 -13.19 18.57 -8.64
C SER A 33 -12.06 18.24 -9.60
N GLU A 34 -11.92 18.98 -10.69
CA GLU A 34 -10.71 18.92 -11.50
C GLU A 34 -9.59 19.63 -10.74
N VAL A 35 -8.64 18.86 -10.26
CA VAL A 35 -7.37 19.35 -9.71
C VAL A 35 -6.27 18.80 -10.59
N LEU A 36 -5.52 19.69 -11.22
CA LEU A 36 -4.28 19.32 -11.91
C LEU A 36 -3.22 19.15 -10.82
N VAL A 37 -3.01 17.90 -10.40
CA VAL A 37 -1.99 17.56 -9.41
C VAL A 37 -1.01 16.61 -10.08
N THR A 38 0.26 16.86 -9.86
CA THR A 38 1.34 16.02 -10.38
C THR A 38 1.85 15.09 -9.27
N LYS A 39 2.52 14.00 -9.64
CA LYS A 39 3.13 13.06 -8.70
C LYS A 39 4.16 13.73 -7.74
N GLY A 40 4.63 14.93 -8.09
CA GLY A 40 5.49 15.77 -7.23
C GLY A 40 4.78 16.44 -6.06
N ASP A 41 3.43 16.42 -6.04
CA ASP A 41 2.63 17.07 -4.99
C ASP A 41 2.22 16.11 -3.86
N LEU A 42 2.76 14.87 -3.85
CA LEU A 42 2.51 13.92 -2.79
C LEU A 42 3.12 14.39 -1.46
N PRO A 43 2.42 14.24 -0.33
CA PRO A 43 2.95 14.59 0.96
C PRO A 43 4.16 13.72 1.31
N SER A 44 5.04 14.27 2.16
CA SER A 44 6.17 13.51 2.70
C SER A 44 5.75 12.77 3.96
N ALA A 45 6.23 11.55 4.11
CA ALA A 45 6.20 10.78 5.35
C ALA A 45 7.62 10.51 5.83
N HIS A 46 7.79 10.21 7.11
CA HIS A 46 9.07 9.81 7.71
C HIS A 46 8.91 8.46 8.41
N GLY A 47 9.85 7.56 8.21
CA GLY A 47 9.86 6.25 8.83
C GLY A 47 10.48 5.17 7.93
N LEU A 48 10.23 3.91 8.22
CA LEU A 48 10.66 2.79 7.37
C LEU A 48 9.81 2.65 6.11
N GLY A 49 8.54 3.08 6.15
CA GLY A 49 7.60 2.95 5.05
C GLY A 49 7.01 1.56 4.91
N ILE A 50 6.86 0.84 6.02
CA ILE A 50 6.09 -0.39 6.08
C ILE A 50 4.68 0.00 6.55
N GLY A 51 3.67 -0.30 5.75
CA GLY A 51 2.34 0.25 5.99
C GLY A 51 1.47 -0.59 6.92
N SER A 52 1.58 -1.91 6.87
CA SER A 52 0.75 -2.80 7.69
C SER A 52 1.36 -4.19 7.83
N PHE A 53 0.90 -4.91 8.86
CA PHE A 53 1.32 -6.28 9.15
C PHE A 53 0.13 -7.18 9.47
N TYR A 54 0.30 -8.45 9.16
CA TYR A 54 -0.51 -9.52 9.67
C TYR A 54 0.28 -10.31 10.72
N ALA A 55 -0.21 -10.32 11.97
CA ALA A 55 0.42 -11.06 13.06
C ALA A 55 -0.10 -12.51 13.10
N SER A 56 0.78 -13.47 13.24
CA SER A 56 0.44 -14.89 13.38
C SER A 56 1.39 -15.60 14.36
N LEU A 57 0.91 -16.72 14.91
CA LEU A 57 1.78 -17.65 15.63
C LEU A 57 2.64 -18.43 14.62
N ALA A 58 3.92 -18.61 14.93
CA ALA A 58 4.81 -19.44 14.10
C ALA A 58 4.33 -20.90 14.07
N GLU A 59 3.93 -21.42 15.23
CA GLU A 59 3.36 -22.75 15.39
C GLU A 59 2.23 -22.73 16.44
N PRO A 60 1.15 -23.51 16.26
CA PRO A 60 0.12 -23.66 17.28
C PRO A 60 0.71 -24.13 18.63
N GLY A 61 0.37 -23.41 19.70
CA GLY A 61 0.80 -23.74 21.07
C GLY A 61 2.20 -23.28 21.44
N LYS A 62 2.91 -22.59 20.54
CA LYS A 62 4.18 -21.89 20.85
C LYS A 62 3.96 -20.40 21.01
N ASP A 63 4.91 -19.74 21.68
CA ASP A 63 4.84 -18.29 21.95
C ASP A 63 5.54 -17.45 20.87
N ASP A 64 6.13 -18.06 19.85
CA ASP A 64 6.82 -17.36 18.78
C ASP A 64 5.81 -16.72 17.83
N TYR A 65 5.93 -15.42 17.63
CA TYR A 65 5.10 -14.61 16.72
C TYR A 65 5.87 -14.23 15.48
N LEU A 66 5.12 -14.06 14.40
CA LEU A 66 5.61 -13.61 13.09
C LEU A 66 4.78 -12.43 12.62
N LEU A 67 5.42 -11.44 12.01
CA LEU A 67 4.75 -10.30 11.39
C LEU A 67 4.94 -10.34 9.87
N THR A 68 3.90 -10.74 9.14
CA THR A 68 3.93 -10.73 7.68
C THR A 68 3.59 -9.34 7.16
N VAL A 69 4.47 -8.77 6.37
CA VAL A 69 4.32 -7.46 5.74
C VAL A 69 3.18 -7.50 4.74
N SER A 70 2.17 -6.66 4.94
CA SER A 70 1.03 -6.54 4.03
C SER A 70 1.36 -5.68 2.81
N TYR A 71 2.11 -4.60 3.01
CA TYR A 71 2.64 -3.75 1.93
C TYR A 71 3.78 -2.86 2.43
N VAL A 72 4.57 -2.37 1.47
CA VAL A 72 5.67 -1.42 1.67
C VAL A 72 5.45 -0.27 0.71
N TYR A 73 5.54 0.97 1.21
CA TYR A 73 5.36 2.15 0.36
C TYR A 73 6.49 2.27 -0.68
N PRO A 74 6.14 2.54 -1.95
CA PRO A 74 7.13 2.73 -3.00
C PRO A 74 8.15 3.82 -2.66
N GLY A 75 9.43 3.58 -2.93
CA GLY A 75 10.51 4.53 -2.67
C GLY A 75 10.86 4.77 -1.21
N SER A 76 10.20 4.10 -0.26
CA SER A 76 10.51 4.17 1.17
C SER A 76 11.85 3.50 1.51
N PRO A 77 12.41 3.75 2.72
CA PRO A 77 13.62 3.07 3.18
C PRO A 77 13.53 1.54 3.15
N ALA A 78 12.42 0.96 3.60
CA ALA A 78 12.21 -0.49 3.57
C ALA A 78 12.16 -1.04 2.13
N ALA A 79 11.49 -0.32 1.20
CA ALA A 79 11.48 -0.69 -0.22
C ALA A 79 12.88 -0.64 -0.83
N LYS A 80 13.67 0.41 -0.55
CA LYS A 80 15.06 0.55 -1.00
C LYS A 80 15.96 -0.54 -0.44
N ALA A 81 15.70 -1.02 0.78
CA ALA A 81 16.40 -2.16 1.38
C ALA A 81 15.95 -3.51 0.80
N GLY A 82 14.97 -3.52 -0.11
CA GLY A 82 14.48 -4.74 -0.76
C GLY A 82 13.39 -5.47 0.01
N MET A 83 12.82 -4.88 1.04
CA MET A 83 11.63 -5.43 1.70
C MET A 83 10.39 -5.29 0.81
N ARG A 84 9.49 -6.26 0.89
CA ARG A 84 8.28 -6.30 0.07
C ARG A 84 7.12 -7.02 0.77
N ARG A 85 5.95 -6.93 0.19
CA ARG A 85 4.78 -7.70 0.60
C ARG A 85 5.10 -9.18 0.71
N GLY A 86 4.66 -9.82 1.79
CA GLY A 86 4.84 -11.23 2.06
C GLY A 86 6.10 -11.57 2.86
N ASP A 87 7.02 -10.61 3.07
CA ASP A 87 8.13 -10.80 3.98
C ASP A 87 7.61 -11.03 5.39
N THR A 88 8.11 -12.06 6.04
CA THR A 88 7.64 -12.43 7.38
C THR A 88 8.75 -12.20 8.38
N VAL A 89 8.64 -11.08 9.11
CA VAL A 89 9.61 -10.65 10.12
C VAL A 89 9.47 -11.51 11.37
N TYR A 90 10.59 -11.99 11.88
CA TYR A 90 10.67 -12.82 13.09
C TYR A 90 11.61 -12.26 14.15
N SER A 91 12.48 -11.30 13.80
CA SER A 91 13.45 -10.71 14.72
C SER A 91 13.74 -9.26 14.34
N ILE A 92 13.93 -8.40 15.34
CA ILE A 92 14.46 -7.05 15.19
C ILE A 92 15.61 -6.88 16.17
N ASP A 93 16.75 -6.38 15.67
CA ASP A 93 17.98 -6.15 16.44
C ASP A 93 18.44 -7.40 17.23
N GLY A 94 18.23 -8.59 16.63
CA GLY A 94 18.60 -9.87 17.21
C GLY A 94 17.64 -10.40 18.27
N VAL A 95 16.57 -9.70 18.57
CA VAL A 95 15.54 -10.16 19.53
C VAL A 95 14.37 -10.76 18.76
N LYS A 96 14.07 -12.04 19.01
CA LYS A 96 12.94 -12.73 18.40
C LYS A 96 11.60 -12.24 18.93
N MET A 97 10.61 -12.21 18.02
CA MET A 97 9.23 -11.93 18.40
C MET A 97 8.58 -13.07 19.16
N ASN A 98 7.79 -12.68 20.16
CA ASN A 98 6.98 -13.60 20.94
C ASN A 98 5.69 -12.90 21.41
N ARG A 99 4.82 -13.62 22.09
CA ARG A 99 3.54 -13.13 22.60
C ARG A 99 3.65 -11.84 23.45
N ASN A 100 4.75 -11.62 24.15
CA ASN A 100 4.89 -10.51 25.09
C ASN A 100 5.43 -9.24 24.44
N ASN A 101 6.07 -9.33 23.27
CA ASN A 101 6.74 -8.19 22.62
C ASN A 101 6.23 -7.85 21.22
N TYR A 102 5.36 -8.65 20.57
CA TYR A 102 4.96 -8.44 19.19
C TYR A 102 4.25 -7.09 18.96
N ASP A 103 3.43 -6.60 19.90
CA ASP A 103 2.78 -5.30 19.80
C ASP A 103 3.79 -4.14 19.80
N SER A 104 4.85 -4.28 20.61
CA SER A 104 5.96 -3.33 20.64
C SER A 104 6.70 -3.34 19.30
N TYR A 105 6.89 -4.50 18.67
CA TYR A 105 7.52 -4.59 17.35
C TYR A 105 6.67 -4.01 16.25
N VAL A 106 5.35 -4.23 16.25
CA VAL A 106 4.43 -3.55 15.33
C VAL A 106 4.60 -2.04 15.45
N SER A 107 4.55 -1.51 16.67
CA SER A 107 4.72 -0.08 16.93
C SER A 107 6.11 0.42 16.49
N THR A 108 7.17 -0.36 16.75
CA THR A 108 8.55 -0.03 16.33
C THR A 108 8.66 0.08 14.81
N LEU A 109 8.13 -0.89 14.07
CA LEU A 109 8.22 -0.90 12.61
C LEU A 109 7.33 0.18 11.95
N LEU A 110 6.18 0.50 12.55
CA LEU A 110 5.29 1.53 12.02
C LEU A 110 5.77 2.96 12.34
N TYR A 111 6.24 3.21 13.57
CA TYR A 111 6.58 4.56 14.04
C TYR A 111 8.09 4.85 14.06
N SER A 112 8.92 3.84 13.94
CA SER A 112 10.37 3.94 13.73
C SER A 112 11.09 4.90 14.72
N PRO A 113 10.99 4.67 16.04
CA PRO A 113 11.56 5.58 17.06
C PRO A 113 13.10 5.59 17.15
N SER A 114 13.81 4.64 16.53
CA SER A 114 15.27 4.54 16.55
C SER A 114 15.88 4.93 15.20
N ASP A 115 17.17 5.22 15.19
CA ASP A 115 17.90 5.68 13.99
C ASP A 115 18.19 4.56 12.99
N SER A 116 18.11 3.31 13.41
CA SER A 116 18.38 2.15 12.56
C SER A 116 17.80 0.88 13.17
N TYR A 117 17.45 -0.07 12.32
CA TYR A 117 16.91 -1.39 12.69
C TYR A 117 17.56 -2.48 11.86
N LYS A 118 18.04 -3.52 12.50
CA LYS A 118 18.36 -4.78 11.82
C LYS A 118 17.11 -5.66 11.85
N ILE A 119 16.54 -5.92 10.67
CA ILE A 119 15.30 -6.69 10.52
C ILE A 119 15.63 -8.04 9.88
N ASP A 120 15.35 -9.14 10.60
CA ASP A 120 15.50 -10.49 10.10
C ASP A 120 14.11 -11.04 9.71
N PHE A 121 13.99 -11.57 8.50
CA PHE A 121 12.73 -12.07 7.96
C PHE A 121 12.93 -13.29 7.07
N ILE A 122 11.87 -14.05 6.87
CA ILE A 122 11.80 -15.13 5.89
C ILE A 122 10.94 -14.69 4.70
N ARG A 123 11.26 -15.22 3.53
CA ARG A 123 10.57 -14.95 2.27
C ARG A 123 10.42 -16.22 1.47
N PHE A 124 9.25 -16.41 0.84
CA PHE A 124 9.08 -17.42 -0.19
C PHE A 124 9.72 -16.95 -1.49
N GLU A 125 10.67 -17.73 -1.98
CA GLU A 125 11.36 -17.49 -3.24
C GLU A 125 11.34 -18.73 -4.12
N PRO A 126 11.29 -18.56 -5.47
CA PRO A 126 11.38 -19.69 -6.38
C PRO A 126 12.75 -20.37 -6.22
N ASP A 127 12.73 -21.68 -6.19
CA ASP A 127 13.90 -22.53 -6.35
C ASP A 127 13.80 -23.21 -7.71
N GLU A 128 14.62 -22.75 -8.66
CA GLU A 128 14.59 -23.25 -10.04
C GLU A 128 15.01 -24.73 -10.12
N ALA A 129 15.90 -25.16 -9.23
CA ALA A 129 16.37 -26.55 -9.22
C ALA A 129 15.30 -27.53 -8.79
N GLU A 130 14.45 -27.13 -7.86
CA GLU A 130 13.38 -27.96 -7.32
C GLU A 130 11.99 -27.63 -7.90
N SER A 131 11.89 -26.64 -8.78
CA SER A 131 10.64 -26.14 -9.39
C SER A 131 9.54 -25.87 -8.36
N ARG A 132 9.94 -25.39 -7.18
CA ARG A 132 9.03 -25.04 -6.07
C ARG A 132 9.44 -23.75 -5.38
N TYR A 133 8.57 -23.20 -4.55
CA TYR A 133 8.91 -22.11 -3.65
C TYR A 133 9.50 -22.65 -2.35
N VAL A 134 10.59 -22.04 -1.90
CA VAL A 134 11.25 -22.35 -0.63
C VAL A 134 11.32 -21.12 0.25
N LEU A 135 11.33 -21.32 1.56
CA LEU A 135 11.57 -20.23 2.52
C LEU A 135 13.08 -19.96 2.59
N LYS A 136 13.45 -18.70 2.38
CA LYS A 136 14.83 -18.22 2.57
C LYS A 136 14.87 -17.15 3.66
N GLU A 137 15.93 -17.20 4.44
CA GLU A 137 16.21 -16.18 5.47
C GLU A 137 16.91 -14.98 4.84
N HIS A 138 16.48 -13.79 5.27
CA HIS A 138 17.04 -12.51 4.87
C HIS A 138 17.29 -11.65 6.10
N SER A 139 18.26 -10.76 5.98
CA SER A 139 18.56 -9.74 6.98
C SER A 139 18.88 -8.44 6.27
N VAL A 140 18.23 -7.35 6.71
CA VAL A 140 18.48 -6.00 6.20
C VAL A 140 18.69 -5.05 7.36
N THR A 141 19.50 -4.02 7.14
CA THR A 141 19.61 -2.89 8.07
C THR A 141 18.95 -1.69 7.41
N VAL A 142 17.97 -1.10 8.07
CA VAL A 142 17.16 0.00 7.52
C VAL A 142 17.13 1.15 8.51
N SER A 143 17.46 2.35 8.05
CA SER A 143 17.29 3.59 8.81
C SER A 143 16.05 4.33 8.33
N PRO A 144 15.22 4.85 9.24
CA PRO A 144 14.10 5.72 8.87
C PRO A 144 14.58 6.95 8.11
N ASP A 145 13.83 7.36 7.12
CA ASP A 145 14.11 8.56 6.33
C ASP A 145 12.80 9.14 5.78
N VAL A 146 12.89 10.29 5.14
CA VAL A 146 11.78 10.92 4.43
C VAL A 146 11.54 10.24 3.09
N TYR A 147 10.27 9.97 2.78
CA TYR A 147 9.85 9.44 1.48
C TYR A 147 8.52 10.08 1.04
N ALA A 148 8.24 10.07 -0.25
CA ALA A 148 6.95 10.51 -0.78
C ALA A 148 5.88 9.46 -0.36
N TYR A 149 4.85 9.92 0.35
CA TYR A 149 3.73 9.06 0.73
C TYR A 149 2.77 8.94 -0.45
N ASP A 150 2.71 7.76 -1.03
CA ASP A 150 1.81 7.44 -2.13
C ASP A 150 0.80 6.37 -1.67
N PRO A 151 -0.50 6.71 -1.53
CA PRO A 151 -1.52 5.73 -1.16
C PRO A 151 -1.80 4.71 -2.27
N VAL A 152 -1.36 4.94 -3.52
CA VAL A 152 -1.28 3.90 -4.54
C VAL A 152 -0.02 3.08 -4.29
N ILE A 153 -0.18 1.98 -3.57
CA ILE A 153 0.93 1.12 -3.15
C ILE A 153 1.44 0.19 -4.23
N TYR A 154 0.69 0.02 -5.30
CA TYR A 154 1.08 -0.74 -6.49
C TYR A 154 0.31 -0.27 -7.71
N SER A 155 0.98 -0.11 -8.84
CA SER A 155 0.37 0.08 -10.15
C SER A 155 1.20 -0.61 -11.23
N ASP A 156 0.52 -1.19 -12.22
CA ASP A 156 1.17 -1.88 -13.34
C ASP A 156 0.27 -1.87 -14.59
N ILE A 157 0.87 -2.08 -15.75
CA ILE A 157 0.17 -2.26 -17.01
C ILE A 157 0.43 -3.69 -17.50
N ILE A 158 -0.61 -4.51 -17.44
CA ILE A 158 -0.55 -5.91 -17.86
C ILE A 158 -0.98 -6.00 -19.34
N ASP A 159 -0.05 -6.36 -20.19
CA ASP A 159 -0.32 -6.58 -21.62
C ASP A 159 -0.73 -8.05 -21.86
N LEU A 160 -2.00 -8.27 -22.15
CA LEU A 160 -2.57 -9.59 -22.43
C LEU A 160 -2.88 -9.78 -23.94
N SER A 161 -2.37 -8.91 -24.78
CA SER A 161 -2.60 -8.84 -26.24
C SER A 161 -3.82 -9.63 -26.75
N PRO A 162 -4.87 -8.99 -27.29
CA PRO A 162 -4.88 -7.58 -27.73
C PRO A 162 -5.31 -6.57 -26.65
N VAL A 163 -5.55 -7.00 -25.42
CA VAL A 163 -6.08 -6.16 -24.32
C VAL A 163 -4.95 -5.75 -23.39
N LYS A 164 -4.91 -4.47 -23.04
CA LYS A 164 -4.05 -3.92 -21.98
C LYS A 164 -4.87 -3.60 -20.74
N VAL A 165 -4.45 -4.10 -19.59
CA VAL A 165 -5.13 -3.90 -18.32
C VAL A 165 -4.26 -3.03 -17.40
N GLY A 166 -4.79 -1.89 -16.96
CA GLY A 166 -4.22 -1.13 -15.86
C GLY A 166 -4.61 -1.78 -14.53
N TYR A 167 -3.64 -2.13 -13.72
CA TYR A 167 -3.86 -2.68 -12.38
C TYR A 167 -3.36 -1.70 -11.33
N LEU A 168 -4.21 -1.38 -10.34
CA LEU A 168 -3.90 -0.40 -9.31
C LEU A 168 -4.41 -0.86 -7.95
N VAL A 169 -3.54 -0.72 -6.94
CA VAL A 169 -3.91 -1.01 -5.54
C VAL A 169 -3.85 0.28 -4.73
N LEU A 170 -5.02 0.76 -4.32
CA LEU A 170 -5.17 1.91 -3.44
C LEU A 170 -5.32 1.44 -1.98
N GLU A 171 -4.45 1.93 -1.10
CA GLU A 171 -4.46 1.58 0.33
C GLU A 171 -5.50 2.37 1.11
N SER A 172 -5.58 3.69 0.87
CA SER A 172 -6.50 4.56 1.60
C SER A 172 -7.05 5.69 0.73
N PHE A 173 -8.22 6.22 1.12
CA PHE A 173 -8.85 7.40 0.51
C PHE A 173 -8.62 8.65 1.37
N ASP A 174 -7.36 8.96 1.64
CA ASP A 174 -6.97 10.17 2.35
C ASP A 174 -6.74 11.36 1.41
N SER A 175 -6.18 12.45 1.94
CA SER A 175 -5.92 13.67 1.15
C SER A 175 -4.89 13.49 0.03
N ALA A 176 -4.03 12.47 0.10
CA ALA A 176 -3.06 12.15 -0.94
C ALA A 176 -3.65 11.27 -2.05
N ALA A 177 -4.80 10.62 -1.82
CA ALA A 177 -5.39 9.69 -2.77
C ALA A 177 -5.75 10.34 -4.11
N GLN A 178 -6.32 11.55 -4.09
CA GLN A 178 -6.73 12.22 -5.33
C GLN A 178 -5.52 12.56 -6.23
N PRO A 179 -4.46 13.24 -5.75
CA PRO A 179 -3.29 13.50 -6.59
C PRO A 179 -2.61 12.22 -7.09
N SER A 180 -2.47 11.22 -6.22
CA SER A 180 -1.90 9.93 -6.57
C SER A 180 -2.69 9.22 -7.68
N LEU A 181 -3.99 9.02 -7.47
CA LEU A 181 -4.87 8.41 -8.47
C LEU A 181 -4.85 9.15 -9.80
N THR A 182 -4.89 10.48 -9.78
CA THR A 182 -4.86 11.29 -11.01
C THR A 182 -3.60 10.99 -11.80
N ALA A 183 -2.42 10.96 -11.15
CA ALA A 183 -1.16 10.70 -11.81
C ALA A 183 -1.11 9.30 -12.45
N HIS A 184 -1.51 8.27 -11.70
CA HIS A 184 -1.53 6.88 -12.21
C HIS A 184 -2.55 6.68 -13.32
N LEU A 185 -3.74 7.28 -13.22
CA LEU A 185 -4.75 7.22 -14.27
C LEU A 185 -4.31 7.96 -15.56
N ASP A 186 -3.52 9.03 -15.45
CA ASP A 186 -2.92 9.70 -16.60
C ASP A 186 -1.84 8.85 -17.28
N GLU A 187 -1.02 8.13 -16.49
CA GLU A 187 -0.08 7.15 -17.02
C GLU A 187 -0.81 6.04 -17.80
N PHE A 188 -1.87 5.47 -17.21
CA PHE A 188 -2.68 4.43 -17.85
C PHE A 188 -3.36 4.90 -19.14
N ARG A 189 -3.90 6.12 -19.12
CA ARG A 189 -4.51 6.74 -20.32
C ARG A 189 -3.47 6.94 -21.43
N THR A 190 -2.26 7.38 -21.06
CA THR A 190 -1.16 7.57 -22.01
C THR A 190 -0.71 6.24 -22.61
N ALA A 191 -0.70 5.18 -21.83
CA ALA A 191 -0.35 3.83 -22.27
C ALA A 191 -1.46 3.18 -23.11
N GLY A 192 -2.68 3.75 -23.12
CA GLY A 192 -3.82 3.24 -23.88
C GLY A 192 -4.33 1.92 -23.32
N ILE A 193 -4.59 1.85 -22.00
CA ILE A 193 -5.23 0.67 -21.42
C ILE A 193 -6.68 0.55 -21.89
N ASP A 194 -7.16 -0.68 -22.02
CA ASP A 194 -8.54 -1.01 -22.37
C ASP A 194 -9.42 -1.20 -21.15
N GLU A 195 -8.86 -1.76 -20.07
CA GLU A 195 -9.54 -2.10 -18.81
C GLU A 195 -8.75 -1.60 -17.61
N LEU A 196 -9.44 -1.35 -16.49
CA LEU A 196 -8.86 -0.95 -15.20
C LEU A 196 -9.36 -1.87 -14.06
N ILE A 197 -8.45 -2.38 -13.27
CA ILE A 197 -8.70 -3.18 -12.07
C ILE A 197 -8.06 -2.52 -10.85
#